data_7aa883b04db32231a98e6e668fa93508
#
_entry.id   7aa883b04db32231a98e6e668fa93508
#
_cell.length_a   1.000
_cell.length_b   1.000
_cell.length_c   1.000
_cell.angle_alpha   90.00
_cell.angle_beta   90.00
_cell.angle_gamma   90.00
#
_symmetry.space_group_name_H-M   'P 1'
#
loop_
_entity.id
_entity.type
_entity.pdbx_description
1 polymer ?
#
loop_
_entity_poly.entity_id
_entity_poly.type
_entity_poly.pdbx_seq_one_letter_code
_entity_poly.pdbx_strand_id
1 'polypeptide(L)'
;MSNLSKVFIAVALSMIAASCARTARIDVTLADAPSSDITVRLLDINRYKTVDTLKTDAEGKLSYKMEVAAGQPEFVYLYHNDTKLASLILESGDKVSVVADTLGNNTVEGSEESLKLAQVENDYADALARMTRISEEIAAAGDSDKTLELRKELGQEYIAYYRKCVKYVMSNSHSLTVIPVFYQNFGESLPVFGQSTDAIHFRAVADSLSTVYPESKYV
;
A
#
# COMPACT_ATOMS: atom_id res chain seq x y z
N MET A 1 -34.09 31.91 28.54
CA MET A 1 -33.35 30.67 28.24
C MET A 1 -32.01 30.81 28.92
N SER A 2 -31.73 29.99 29.89
CA SER A 2 -30.57 30.10 30.75
C SER A 2 -29.29 29.73 30.04
N ASN A 3 -28.15 30.33 30.43
CA ASN A 3 -26.82 30.03 29.88
C ASN A 3 -26.46 28.52 29.97
N LEU A 4 -27.08 27.78 30.88
CA LEU A 4 -26.96 26.34 31.04
C LEU A 4 -27.47 25.55 29.80
N SER A 5 -28.61 26.02 29.22
CA SER A 5 -29.20 25.36 28.01
C SER A 5 -28.32 25.53 26.78
N LYS A 6 -27.60 26.68 26.65
CA LYS A 6 -26.66 26.93 25.55
C LYS A 6 -25.38 26.10 25.65
N VAL A 7 -24.91 25.85 26.88
CA VAL A 7 -23.73 24.97 27.13
C VAL A 7 -24.04 23.50 26.82
N PHE A 8 -25.25 23.00 27.17
CA PHE A 8 -25.65 21.64 26.84
C PHE A 8 -25.81 21.42 25.36
N ILE A 9 -26.29 22.39 24.58
CA ILE A 9 -26.41 22.29 23.13
C ILE A 9 -25.02 22.28 22.46
N ALA A 10 -24.08 23.09 22.95
CA ALA A 10 -22.71 23.14 22.41
C ALA A 10 -21.93 21.81 22.69
N VAL A 11 -22.10 21.23 23.87
CA VAL A 11 -21.46 19.92 24.22
C VAL A 11 -22.09 18.77 23.44
N ALA A 12 -23.43 18.79 23.22
CA ALA A 12 -24.08 17.76 22.39
C ALA A 12 -23.67 17.84 20.91
N LEU A 13 -23.45 19.06 20.36
CA LEU A 13 -22.98 19.25 18.98
C LEU A 13 -21.52 18.78 18.78
N SER A 14 -20.66 18.94 19.80
CA SER A 14 -19.27 18.45 19.72
C SER A 14 -19.14 16.93 19.78
N MET A 15 -20.07 16.24 20.46
CA MET A 15 -20.09 14.77 20.48
C MET A 15 -20.56 14.13 19.17
N ILE A 16 -21.38 14.83 18.37
CA ILE A 16 -21.82 14.33 17.06
C ILE A 16 -20.71 14.42 16.02
N ALA A 17 -19.81 15.40 16.12
CA ALA A 17 -18.66 15.52 15.23
C ALA A 17 -17.59 14.43 15.46
N ALA A 18 -17.45 13.92 16.71
CA ALA A 18 -16.51 12.85 17.04
C ALA A 18 -16.97 11.44 16.55
N SER A 19 -18.27 11.26 16.26
CA SER A 19 -18.80 9.96 15.79
C SER A 19 -18.63 9.74 14.28
N CYS A 20 -18.42 10.79 13.46
CA CYS A 20 -18.21 10.67 12.01
C CYS A 20 -16.77 10.32 11.59
N ALA A 21 -15.82 10.36 12.52
CA ALA A 21 -14.39 10.30 12.24
C ALA A 21 -13.76 8.88 12.41
N ARG A 22 -14.57 7.83 12.49
CA ARG A 22 -14.06 6.44 12.71
C ARG A 22 -14.25 5.53 11.51
N THR A 23 -14.55 6.07 10.35
CA THR A 23 -14.77 5.25 9.15
C THR A 23 -13.99 5.82 7.98
N ALA A 24 -13.45 4.93 7.15
CA ALA A 24 -12.97 5.23 5.81
C ALA A 24 -13.98 4.72 4.78
N ARG A 25 -14.03 5.36 3.61
CA ARG A 25 -14.88 4.96 2.49
C ARG A 25 -14.03 4.67 1.28
N ILE A 26 -14.34 3.58 0.59
CA ILE A 26 -13.75 3.17 -0.67
C ILE A 26 -14.85 3.13 -1.71
N ASP A 27 -14.71 3.91 -2.78
CA ASP A 27 -15.55 3.83 -3.95
C ASP A 27 -14.78 3.14 -5.07
N VAL A 28 -15.23 1.97 -5.51
CA VAL A 28 -14.57 1.13 -6.52
C VAL A 28 -15.34 1.19 -7.83
N THR A 29 -14.63 1.24 -8.96
CA THR A 29 -15.17 1.04 -10.30
C THR A 29 -14.37 -0.04 -11.02
N LEU A 30 -15.04 -1.14 -11.39
CA LEU A 30 -14.53 -2.25 -12.20
C LEU A 30 -15.44 -2.41 -13.42
N ALA A 31 -15.27 -1.52 -14.41
CA ALA A 31 -16.21 -1.37 -15.51
C ALA A 31 -16.20 -2.56 -16.50
N ASP A 32 -15.09 -3.27 -16.60
CA ASP A 32 -14.93 -4.44 -17.49
C ASP A 32 -15.46 -5.75 -16.87
N ALA A 33 -15.88 -5.73 -15.59
CA ALA A 33 -16.51 -6.86 -14.92
C ALA A 33 -17.67 -6.40 -14.01
N PRO A 34 -18.79 -5.92 -14.58
CA PRO A 34 -19.96 -5.52 -13.79
C PRO A 34 -20.60 -6.73 -13.08
N SER A 35 -21.30 -6.46 -11.99
CA SER A 35 -21.97 -7.48 -11.17
C SER A 35 -21.01 -8.58 -10.68
N SER A 36 -19.75 -8.24 -10.44
CA SER A 36 -18.70 -9.14 -9.96
C SER A 36 -18.39 -8.96 -8.48
N ASP A 37 -17.83 -10.00 -7.88
CA ASP A 37 -17.44 -9.97 -6.48
C ASP A 37 -16.08 -9.30 -6.30
N ILE A 38 -16.01 -8.35 -5.37
CA ILE A 38 -14.78 -7.73 -4.88
C ILE A 38 -14.53 -8.20 -3.45
N THR A 39 -13.38 -8.82 -3.22
CA THR A 39 -12.95 -9.26 -1.90
C THR A 39 -12.08 -8.18 -1.27
N VAL A 40 -12.45 -7.77 -0.06
CA VAL A 40 -11.69 -6.83 0.78
C VAL A 40 -10.86 -7.61 1.78
N ARG A 41 -9.54 -7.40 1.78
CA ARG A 41 -8.61 -8.05 2.71
C ARG A 41 -7.84 -6.99 3.50
N LEU A 42 -7.61 -7.26 4.79
CA LEU A 42 -6.70 -6.49 5.62
C LEU A 42 -5.38 -7.22 5.79
N LEU A 43 -4.29 -6.46 5.92
CA LEU A 43 -3.05 -7.00 6.44
C LEU A 43 -3.16 -7.09 7.98
N ASP A 44 -3.08 -8.31 8.50
CA ASP A 44 -3.01 -8.55 9.95
C ASP A 44 -1.58 -8.97 10.29
N ILE A 45 -0.74 -7.95 10.56
CA ILE A 45 0.71 -8.06 10.80
C ILE A 45 1.44 -8.66 9.58
N ASN A 46 1.38 -9.97 9.37
CA ASN A 46 2.10 -10.70 8.31
C ASN A 46 1.22 -11.62 7.46
N ARG A 47 -0.10 -11.53 7.60
CA ARG A 47 -1.06 -12.34 6.82
C ARG A 47 -2.27 -11.53 6.39
N TYR A 48 -2.86 -11.94 5.29
CA TYR A 48 -4.10 -11.34 4.81
C TYR A 48 -5.30 -11.98 5.50
N LYS A 49 -6.23 -11.15 5.99
CA LYS A 49 -7.51 -11.55 6.52
C LYS A 49 -8.60 -11.00 5.62
N THR A 50 -9.41 -11.86 5.01
CA THR A 50 -10.63 -11.43 4.31
C THR A 50 -11.62 -10.89 5.34
N VAL A 51 -12.06 -9.65 5.13
CA VAL A 51 -13.04 -9.00 6.01
C VAL A 51 -14.40 -8.90 5.39
N ASP A 52 -14.46 -8.81 4.04
CA ASP A 52 -15.73 -8.75 3.33
C ASP A 52 -15.58 -9.23 1.88
N THR A 53 -16.73 -9.61 1.28
CA THR A 53 -16.86 -9.85 -0.16
C THR A 53 -18.16 -9.21 -0.62
N LEU A 54 -18.04 -8.24 -1.52
CA LEU A 54 -19.12 -7.35 -1.93
C LEU A 54 -19.28 -7.42 -3.44
N LYS A 55 -20.51 -7.25 -3.90
CA LYS A 55 -20.82 -7.29 -5.33
C LYS A 55 -20.92 -5.89 -5.90
N THR A 56 -20.27 -5.67 -7.06
CA THR A 56 -20.46 -4.44 -7.85
C THR A 56 -21.87 -4.42 -8.47
N ASP A 57 -22.37 -3.24 -8.75
CA ASP A 57 -23.63 -3.05 -9.48
C ASP A 57 -23.52 -3.37 -10.98
N ALA A 58 -24.57 -3.09 -11.73
CA ALA A 58 -24.63 -3.32 -13.18
C ALA A 58 -23.68 -2.40 -13.98
N GLU A 59 -23.22 -1.32 -13.37
CA GLU A 59 -22.23 -0.39 -13.92
C GLU A 59 -20.81 -0.69 -13.45
N GLY A 60 -20.60 -1.79 -12.69
CA GLY A 60 -19.32 -2.18 -12.12
C GLY A 60 -18.88 -1.35 -10.91
N LYS A 61 -19.82 -0.65 -10.25
CA LYS A 61 -19.52 0.24 -9.12
C LYS A 61 -19.86 -0.40 -7.79
N LEU A 62 -19.06 -0.04 -6.77
CA LEU A 62 -19.24 -0.47 -5.40
C LEU A 62 -18.82 0.68 -4.46
N SER A 63 -19.56 0.88 -3.38
CA SER A 63 -19.16 1.75 -2.27
C SER A 63 -19.09 0.94 -0.99
N TYR A 64 -17.94 0.95 -0.34
CA TYR A 64 -17.66 0.24 0.90
C TYR A 64 -17.23 1.20 2.01
N LYS A 65 -17.75 0.98 3.22
CA LYS A 65 -17.32 1.69 4.42
C LYS A 65 -16.76 0.71 5.42
N MET A 66 -15.61 1.05 6.00
CA MET A 66 -15.00 0.27 7.05
C MET A 66 -14.63 1.14 8.25
N GLU A 67 -14.59 0.53 9.42
CA GLU A 67 -14.09 1.20 10.62
C GLU A 67 -12.56 1.27 10.57
N VAL A 68 -12.03 2.46 10.80
CA VAL A 68 -10.60 2.73 10.95
C VAL A 68 -10.42 3.61 12.18
N ALA A 69 -9.73 3.12 13.20
CA ALA A 69 -9.50 3.88 14.41
C ALA A 69 -8.55 5.06 14.14
N ALA A 70 -8.80 6.20 14.79
CA ALA A 70 -7.93 7.37 14.66
C ALA A 70 -6.51 7.04 15.11
N GLY A 71 -5.51 7.39 14.30
CA GLY A 71 -4.10 7.09 14.57
C GLY A 71 -3.71 5.62 14.36
N GLN A 72 -4.62 4.77 13.85
CA GLN A 72 -4.37 3.36 13.53
C GLN A 72 -4.73 3.07 12.09
N PRO A 73 -3.93 3.53 11.11
CA PRO A 73 -4.18 3.26 9.70
C PRO A 73 -4.19 1.77 9.40
N GLU A 74 -4.95 1.38 8.37
CA GLU A 74 -5.09 -0.01 7.95
C GLU A 74 -4.59 -0.21 6.52
N PHE A 75 -3.79 -1.28 6.30
CA PHE A 75 -3.49 -1.75 4.96
C PHE A 75 -4.67 -2.57 4.44
N VAL A 76 -5.26 -2.11 3.36
CA VAL A 76 -6.44 -2.71 2.72
C VAL A 76 -6.11 -3.11 1.29
N TYR A 77 -6.48 -4.31 0.91
CA TYR A 77 -6.25 -4.86 -0.42
C TYR A 77 -7.58 -5.26 -1.04
N LEU A 78 -7.79 -4.83 -2.27
CA LEU A 78 -8.96 -5.17 -3.06
C LEU A 78 -8.60 -6.24 -4.09
N TYR A 79 -9.42 -7.27 -4.18
CA TYR A 79 -9.22 -8.37 -5.13
C TYR A 79 -10.49 -8.64 -5.92
N HIS A 80 -10.33 -8.96 -7.20
CA HIS A 80 -11.31 -9.64 -8.02
C HIS A 80 -10.75 -11.02 -8.37
N ASN A 81 -11.41 -12.09 -7.90
CA ASN A 81 -10.85 -13.44 -7.91
C ASN A 81 -9.45 -13.45 -7.29
N ASP A 82 -8.41 -13.87 -8.06
CA ASP A 82 -7.00 -13.89 -7.61
C ASP A 82 -6.22 -12.64 -8.05
N THR A 83 -6.84 -11.72 -8.80
CA THR A 83 -6.19 -10.49 -9.25
C THR A 83 -6.32 -9.40 -8.19
N LYS A 84 -5.18 -8.88 -7.75
CA LYS A 84 -5.15 -7.70 -6.89
C LYS A 84 -5.52 -6.46 -7.71
N LEU A 85 -6.62 -5.80 -7.33
CA LEU A 85 -7.09 -4.58 -7.99
C LEU A 85 -6.42 -3.33 -7.46
N ALA A 86 -6.21 -3.24 -6.13
CA ALA A 86 -5.54 -2.11 -5.50
C ALA A 86 -5.00 -2.46 -4.12
N SER A 87 -3.99 -1.72 -3.70
CA SER A 87 -3.46 -1.67 -2.34
C SER A 87 -3.67 -0.27 -1.78
N LEU A 88 -4.21 -0.17 -0.58
CA LEU A 88 -4.56 1.09 0.07
C LEU A 88 -3.98 1.13 1.48
N ILE A 89 -3.64 2.32 1.94
CA ILE A 89 -3.47 2.65 3.35
C ILE A 89 -4.57 3.63 3.69
N LEU A 90 -5.47 3.25 4.59
CA LEU A 90 -6.63 4.03 4.94
C LEU A 90 -6.49 4.58 6.35
N GLU A 91 -6.69 5.87 6.48
CA GLU A 91 -6.84 6.56 7.76
C GLU A 91 -8.32 6.86 8.05
N SER A 92 -8.59 7.15 9.31
CA SER A 92 -9.92 7.54 9.74
C SER A 92 -10.37 8.84 9.04
N GLY A 93 -11.47 8.78 8.33
CA GLY A 93 -12.03 9.89 7.55
C GLY A 93 -11.72 9.85 6.06
N ASP A 94 -10.84 8.96 5.59
CA ASP A 94 -10.48 8.84 4.18
C ASP A 94 -11.69 8.53 3.29
N LYS A 95 -11.66 9.10 2.09
CA LYS A 95 -12.58 8.82 0.99
C LYS A 95 -11.76 8.54 -0.25
N VAL A 96 -11.59 7.27 -0.54
CA VAL A 96 -10.72 6.81 -1.63
C VAL A 96 -11.57 6.36 -2.80
N SER A 97 -11.18 6.76 -4.00
CA SER A 97 -11.71 6.26 -5.27
C SER A 97 -10.69 5.34 -5.92
N VAL A 98 -11.15 4.17 -6.35
CA VAL A 98 -10.35 3.19 -7.08
C VAL A 98 -11.05 2.90 -8.39
N VAL A 99 -10.37 3.13 -9.51
CA VAL A 99 -10.78 2.66 -10.84
C VAL A 99 -9.80 1.59 -11.25
N ALA A 100 -10.30 0.39 -11.52
CA ALA A 100 -9.47 -0.76 -11.86
C ALA A 100 -10.07 -1.55 -13.03
N ASP A 101 -9.23 -2.41 -13.63
CA ASP A 101 -9.63 -3.45 -14.58
C ASP A 101 -9.33 -4.86 -14.05
N THR A 102 -9.84 -5.87 -14.71
CA THR A 102 -9.64 -7.28 -14.33
C THR A 102 -8.20 -7.78 -14.50
N LEU A 103 -7.33 -7.00 -15.13
CA LEU A 103 -5.90 -7.26 -15.26
C LEU A 103 -5.09 -6.71 -14.07
N GLY A 104 -5.73 -5.90 -13.20
CA GLY A 104 -5.09 -5.27 -12.04
C GLY A 104 -4.48 -3.89 -12.31
N ASN A 105 -4.67 -3.32 -13.53
CA ASN A 105 -4.33 -1.93 -13.76
C ASN A 105 -5.29 -1.06 -12.96
N ASN A 106 -4.79 -0.05 -12.27
CA ASN A 106 -5.63 0.79 -11.42
C ASN A 106 -5.15 2.23 -11.33
N THR A 107 -6.08 3.09 -10.93
CA THR A 107 -5.81 4.44 -10.42
C THR A 107 -6.47 4.59 -9.06
N VAL A 108 -5.75 5.23 -8.13
CA VAL A 108 -6.21 5.49 -6.76
C VAL A 108 -6.20 6.98 -6.53
N GLU A 109 -7.26 7.53 -5.93
CA GLU A 109 -7.37 8.94 -5.57
C GLU A 109 -7.98 9.11 -4.17
N GLY A 110 -7.75 10.25 -3.52
CA GLY A 110 -8.41 10.64 -2.27
C GLY A 110 -7.69 10.27 -0.98
N SER A 111 -6.55 9.57 -1.02
CA SER A 111 -5.67 9.35 0.13
C SER A 111 -4.21 9.49 -0.30
N GLU A 112 -3.46 10.36 0.40
CA GLU A 112 -2.04 10.61 0.11
C GLU A 112 -1.19 9.34 0.35
N GLU A 113 -1.46 8.62 1.42
CA GLU A 113 -0.73 7.38 1.76
C GLU A 113 -1.03 6.27 0.75
N SER A 114 -2.28 6.15 0.28
CA SER A 114 -2.63 5.19 -0.78
C SER A 114 -1.98 5.53 -2.12
N LEU A 115 -1.88 6.82 -2.48
CA LEU A 115 -1.15 7.27 -3.68
C LEU A 115 0.35 6.94 -3.59
N LYS A 116 0.98 7.20 -2.44
CA LYS A 116 2.38 6.83 -2.20
C LYS A 116 2.59 5.32 -2.31
N LEU A 117 1.66 4.53 -1.75
CA LEU A 117 1.72 3.06 -1.83
C LEU A 117 1.64 2.57 -3.27
N ALA A 118 0.70 3.11 -4.07
CA ALA A 118 0.58 2.79 -5.48
C ALA A 118 1.88 3.11 -6.25
N GLN A 119 2.52 4.26 -5.97
CA GLN A 119 3.81 4.61 -6.57
C GLN A 119 4.92 3.63 -6.16
N VAL A 120 4.98 3.21 -4.89
CA VAL A 120 5.95 2.20 -4.40
C VAL A 120 5.77 0.87 -5.13
N GLU A 121 4.51 0.42 -5.30
CA GLU A 121 4.21 -0.83 -6.00
C GLU A 121 4.56 -0.75 -7.49
N ASN A 122 4.24 0.36 -8.17
CA ASN A 122 4.61 0.57 -9.57
C ASN A 122 6.13 0.61 -9.77
N ASP A 123 6.85 1.33 -8.92
CA ASP A 123 8.31 1.41 -8.95
C ASP A 123 8.96 0.03 -8.79
N TYR A 124 8.39 -0.81 -7.91
CA TYR A 124 8.86 -2.17 -7.70
C TYR A 124 8.54 -3.07 -8.90
N ALA A 125 7.33 -2.99 -9.44
CA ALA A 125 6.91 -3.76 -10.61
C ALA A 125 7.80 -3.46 -11.83
N ASP A 126 8.11 -2.20 -12.07
CA ASP A 126 9.00 -1.76 -13.14
C ASP A 126 10.44 -2.30 -12.95
N ALA A 127 10.96 -2.25 -11.73
CA ALA A 127 12.30 -2.79 -11.44
C ALA A 127 12.32 -4.30 -11.60
N LEU A 128 11.31 -5.01 -11.10
CA LEU A 128 11.17 -6.46 -11.23
C LEU A 128 11.10 -6.87 -12.71
N ALA A 129 10.32 -6.17 -13.53
CA ALA A 129 10.20 -6.46 -14.96
C ALA A 129 11.55 -6.30 -15.68
N ARG A 130 12.31 -5.21 -15.37
CA ARG A 130 13.65 -5.02 -15.96
C ARG A 130 14.63 -6.13 -15.55
N MET A 131 14.67 -6.47 -14.27
CA MET A 131 15.58 -7.49 -13.75
C MET A 131 15.21 -8.89 -14.28
N THR A 132 13.91 -9.19 -14.40
CA THR A 132 13.43 -10.46 -15.00
C THR A 132 13.89 -10.56 -16.46
N ARG A 133 13.68 -9.51 -17.25
CA ARG A 133 14.14 -9.48 -18.66
C ARG A 133 15.64 -9.75 -18.78
N ILE A 134 16.47 -9.05 -17.99
CA ILE A 134 17.93 -9.25 -18.02
C ILE A 134 18.29 -10.69 -17.60
N SER A 135 17.61 -11.25 -16.60
CA SER A 135 17.82 -12.62 -16.14
C SER A 135 17.47 -13.66 -17.23
N GLU A 136 16.40 -13.44 -17.98
CA GLU A 136 16.01 -14.26 -19.12
C GLU A 136 17.04 -14.19 -20.26
N GLU A 137 17.55 -12.98 -20.55
CA GLU A 137 18.63 -12.78 -21.54
C GLU A 137 19.94 -13.48 -21.12
N ILE A 138 20.29 -13.47 -19.82
CA ILE A 138 21.42 -14.23 -19.28
C ILE A 138 21.22 -15.72 -19.52
N ALA A 139 20.03 -16.25 -19.21
CA ALA A 139 19.71 -17.66 -19.41
C ALA A 139 19.80 -18.07 -20.89
N ALA A 140 19.38 -17.18 -21.79
CA ALA A 140 19.42 -17.43 -23.24
C ALA A 140 20.85 -17.30 -23.86
N ALA A 141 21.72 -16.48 -23.29
CA ALA A 141 23.05 -16.20 -23.82
C ALA A 141 24.07 -17.33 -23.58
N GLY A 142 23.80 -18.24 -22.64
CA GLY A 142 24.71 -19.30 -22.25
C GLY A 142 26.01 -18.78 -21.63
N ASP A 143 27.13 -19.48 -21.88
CA ASP A 143 28.46 -19.08 -21.39
C ASP A 143 29.19 -18.27 -22.48
N SER A 144 29.11 -16.95 -22.40
CA SER A 144 29.65 -16.02 -23.39
C SER A 144 30.05 -14.67 -22.75
N ASP A 145 30.83 -13.88 -23.47
CA ASP A 145 31.20 -12.51 -23.05
C ASP A 145 29.95 -11.66 -22.82
N LYS A 146 28.91 -11.87 -23.62
CA LYS A 146 27.61 -11.20 -23.44
C LYS A 146 26.99 -11.50 -22.07
N THR A 147 27.13 -12.71 -21.56
CA THR A 147 26.63 -13.09 -20.22
C THR A 147 27.30 -12.28 -19.12
N LEU A 148 28.61 -11.99 -19.24
CA LEU A 148 29.33 -11.17 -18.28
C LEU A 148 28.82 -9.73 -18.27
N GLU A 149 28.55 -9.16 -19.44
CA GLU A 149 27.98 -7.81 -19.59
C GLU A 149 26.57 -7.74 -18.96
N LEU A 150 25.71 -8.71 -19.26
CA LEU A 150 24.35 -8.78 -18.72
C LEU A 150 24.33 -8.95 -17.19
N ARG A 151 25.25 -9.76 -16.64
CA ARG A 151 25.38 -9.88 -15.17
C ARG A 151 25.81 -8.57 -14.52
N LYS A 152 26.66 -7.80 -15.18
CA LYS A 152 27.04 -6.46 -14.71
C LYS A 152 25.86 -5.50 -14.79
N GLU A 153 25.07 -5.53 -15.86
CA GLU A 153 23.85 -4.75 -16.02
C GLU A 153 22.85 -5.08 -14.91
N LEU A 154 22.58 -6.36 -14.66
CA LEU A 154 21.71 -6.84 -13.58
C LEU A 154 22.14 -6.30 -12.21
N GLY A 155 23.45 -6.34 -11.92
CA GLY A 155 23.99 -5.80 -10.68
C GLY A 155 23.82 -4.29 -10.58
N GLN A 156 23.93 -3.55 -11.68
CA GLN A 156 23.72 -2.10 -11.72
C GLN A 156 22.25 -1.74 -11.50
N GLU A 157 21.33 -2.45 -12.12
CA GLU A 157 19.86 -2.28 -11.90
C GLU A 157 19.49 -2.53 -10.43
N TYR A 158 20.00 -3.62 -9.84
CA TYR A 158 19.77 -3.90 -8.43
C TYR A 158 20.29 -2.77 -7.53
N ILE A 159 21.53 -2.31 -7.73
CA ILE A 159 22.13 -1.23 -6.93
C ILE A 159 21.36 0.09 -7.12
N ALA A 160 20.93 0.39 -8.34
CA ALA A 160 20.14 1.58 -8.63
C ALA A 160 18.79 1.55 -7.87
N TYR A 161 18.11 0.42 -7.92
CA TYR A 161 16.86 0.23 -7.21
C TYR A 161 17.02 0.27 -5.69
N TYR A 162 18.02 -0.42 -5.14
CA TYR A 162 18.35 -0.36 -3.71
C TYR A 162 18.56 1.09 -3.24
N ARG A 163 19.34 1.88 -3.97
CA ARG A 163 19.57 3.30 -3.65
C ARG A 163 18.27 4.11 -3.70
N LYS A 164 17.39 3.82 -4.66
CA LYS A 164 16.06 4.43 -4.74
C LYS A 164 15.24 4.12 -3.49
N CYS A 165 15.23 2.86 -3.06
CA CYS A 165 14.53 2.40 -1.85
C CYS A 165 15.09 3.05 -0.58
N VAL A 166 16.43 3.09 -0.41
CA VAL A 166 17.05 3.79 0.72
C VAL A 166 16.65 5.26 0.76
N LYS A 167 16.72 5.95 -0.37
CA LYS A 167 16.28 7.35 -0.47
C LYS A 167 14.81 7.49 -0.09
N TYR A 168 13.95 6.60 -0.60
CA TYR A 168 12.52 6.62 -0.33
C TYR A 168 12.22 6.45 1.16
N VAL A 169 12.75 5.40 1.81
CA VAL A 169 12.47 5.13 3.22
C VAL A 169 12.98 6.23 4.13
N MET A 170 14.12 6.84 3.83
CA MET A 170 14.65 7.95 4.61
C MET A 170 13.86 9.25 4.41
N SER A 171 13.34 9.50 3.22
CA SER A 171 12.52 10.70 2.92
C SER A 171 11.08 10.57 3.40
N ASN A 172 10.59 9.35 3.63
CA ASN A 172 9.22 9.04 4.03
C ASN A 172 9.15 8.28 5.36
N SER A 173 10.13 8.47 6.26
CA SER A 173 10.26 7.70 7.49
C SER A 173 9.05 7.79 8.44
N HIS A 174 8.15 8.75 8.23
CA HIS A 174 6.90 8.95 8.97
C HIS A 174 5.67 8.35 8.29
N SER A 175 5.83 7.67 7.16
CA SER A 175 4.76 7.07 6.35
C SER A 175 4.81 5.54 6.47
N LEU A 176 3.64 4.90 6.64
CA LEU A 176 3.56 3.43 6.66
C LEU A 176 3.95 2.79 5.32
N THR A 177 3.99 3.56 4.23
CA THR A 177 4.41 3.06 2.90
C THR A 177 5.86 2.58 2.85
N VAL A 178 6.69 2.92 3.84
CA VAL A 178 8.06 2.40 3.95
C VAL A 178 8.10 0.92 4.34
N ILE A 179 7.06 0.43 5.02
CA ILE A 179 6.99 -0.97 5.48
C ILE A 179 7.07 -1.94 4.30
N PRO A 180 6.18 -1.88 3.28
CA PRO A 180 6.29 -2.78 2.14
C PRO A 180 7.63 -2.64 1.39
N VAL A 181 8.27 -1.47 1.37
CA VAL A 181 9.58 -1.28 0.72
C VAL A 181 10.67 -2.14 1.38
N PHE A 182 10.65 -2.25 2.72
CA PHE A 182 11.62 -3.10 3.44
C PHE A 182 11.49 -4.59 3.14
N TYR A 183 10.29 -5.05 2.74
CA TYR A 183 10.00 -6.46 2.46
C TYR A 183 10.02 -6.81 0.97
N GLN A 184 10.42 -5.88 0.10
CA GLN A 184 10.58 -6.15 -1.33
C GLN A 184 11.70 -7.14 -1.59
N ASN A 185 11.50 -8.02 -2.57
CA ASN A 185 12.38 -9.14 -2.84
C ASN A 185 12.38 -9.51 -4.34
N PHE A 186 13.55 -9.59 -4.94
CA PHE A 186 13.72 -10.02 -6.33
C PHE A 186 13.95 -11.53 -6.40
N GLY A 187 12.88 -12.33 -6.18
CA GLY A 187 12.95 -13.79 -6.09
C GLY A 187 13.30 -14.26 -4.66
N GLU A 188 13.50 -15.58 -4.51
CA GLU A 188 13.58 -16.22 -3.18
C GLU A 188 14.80 -15.78 -2.34
N SER A 189 15.87 -15.30 -2.97
CA SER A 189 17.16 -15.11 -2.30
C SER A 189 17.75 -13.71 -2.45
N LEU A 190 17.03 -12.75 -3.03
CA LEU A 190 17.56 -11.42 -3.30
C LEU A 190 16.65 -10.32 -2.71
N PRO A 191 16.63 -10.16 -1.37
CA PRO A 191 15.89 -9.07 -0.74
C PRO A 191 16.53 -7.72 -1.09
N VAL A 192 15.70 -6.67 -1.19
CA VAL A 192 16.19 -5.31 -1.37
C VAL A 192 16.97 -4.84 -0.15
N PHE A 193 16.42 -5.07 1.05
CA PHE A 193 17.08 -4.80 2.34
C PHE A 193 17.44 -6.13 3.01
N GLY A 194 18.66 -6.59 2.87
CA GLY A 194 19.13 -7.88 3.41
C GLY A 194 20.53 -7.84 3.98
N GLN A 195 21.21 -6.68 3.93
CA GLN A 195 22.55 -6.50 4.48
C GLN A 195 22.48 -6.16 5.97
N SER A 196 23.47 -6.59 6.74
CA SER A 196 23.56 -6.23 8.17
C SER A 196 23.65 -4.70 8.40
N THR A 197 24.19 -3.98 7.41
CA THR A 197 24.24 -2.51 7.40
C THR A 197 22.89 -1.84 7.28
N ASP A 198 21.87 -2.53 6.74
CA ASP A 198 20.52 -1.98 6.56
C ASP A 198 19.79 -1.80 7.89
N ALA A 199 20.24 -2.44 8.96
CA ALA A 199 19.68 -2.31 10.30
C ALA A 199 19.56 -0.85 10.77
N ILE A 200 20.43 0.04 10.30
CA ILE A 200 20.34 1.48 10.62
C ILE A 200 19.07 2.11 10.04
N HIS A 201 18.67 1.70 8.85
CA HIS A 201 17.46 2.22 8.19
C HIS A 201 16.19 1.72 8.89
N PHE A 202 16.16 0.43 9.26
CA PHE A 202 15.05 -0.16 10.04
C PHE A 202 14.87 0.57 11.37
N ARG A 203 15.95 0.82 12.11
CA ARG A 203 15.89 1.54 13.39
C ARG A 203 15.39 2.97 13.23
N ALA A 204 15.96 3.73 12.29
CA ALA A 204 15.57 5.11 12.05
C ALA A 204 14.09 5.24 11.68
N VAL A 205 13.58 4.32 10.85
CA VAL A 205 12.17 4.28 10.47
C VAL A 205 11.28 3.85 11.63
N ALA A 206 11.65 2.81 12.39
CA ALA A 206 10.88 2.37 13.55
C ALA A 206 10.74 3.49 14.60
N ASP A 207 11.81 4.22 14.89
CA ASP A 207 11.78 5.38 15.80
C ASP A 207 10.83 6.47 15.30
N SER A 208 10.87 6.76 13.98
CA SER A 208 10.00 7.77 13.38
C SER A 208 8.53 7.35 13.36
N LEU A 209 8.23 6.12 12.94
CA LEU A 209 6.85 5.59 12.89
C LEU A 209 6.24 5.46 14.29
N SER A 210 7.02 5.04 15.30
CA SER A 210 6.55 4.96 16.70
C SER A 210 6.13 6.32 17.26
N THR A 211 6.68 7.41 16.73
CA THR A 211 6.28 8.78 17.11
C THR A 211 4.94 9.18 16.47
N VAL A 212 4.71 8.75 15.22
CA VAL A 212 3.50 9.14 14.46
C VAL A 212 2.34 8.19 14.74
N TYR A 213 2.62 6.90 14.83
CA TYR A 213 1.64 5.82 14.94
C TYR A 213 1.91 4.91 16.16
N PRO A 214 1.94 5.46 17.39
CA PRO A 214 2.32 4.68 18.59
C PRO A 214 1.36 3.52 18.91
N GLU A 215 0.14 3.57 18.40
CA GLU A 215 -0.91 2.57 18.61
C GLU A 215 -1.07 1.61 17.42
N SER A 216 -0.26 1.78 16.35
CA SER A 216 -0.38 0.97 15.15
C SER A 216 0.18 -0.43 15.34
N LYS A 217 -0.55 -1.45 14.92
CA LYS A 217 -0.09 -2.86 14.92
C LYS A 217 1.07 -3.14 13.96
N TYR A 218 1.41 -2.18 13.10
CA TYR A 218 2.49 -2.29 12.10
C TYR A 218 3.81 -1.70 12.58
N VAL A 219 3.83 -1.03 13.71
CA VAL A 219 4.98 -0.34 14.33
C VAL A 219 5.42 -0.96 15.69
#